data_d87b2971d06889eaf43105e506264357
#
_entry.id   d87b2971d06889eaf43105e506264357
#
_cell.length_a   1.000
_cell.length_b   1.000
_cell.length_c   1.000
_cell.angle_alpha   90.00
_cell.angle_beta   90.00
_cell.angle_gamma   90.00
#
_symmetry.space_group_name_H-M   'P 1'
#
loop_
_entity.id
_entity.type
_entity.pdbx_description
1 polymer ?
#
loop_
_entity_poly.entity_id
_entity_poly.type
_entity_poly.pdbx_seq_one_letter_code
_entity_poly.pdbx_strand_id
1 'polypeptide(L)'
;MKTNLFSYNSILFTLIIILISTITIWKLPQTQNGYTHIGIAVYDMDDTFINDYVTKLQNKIDRSSFSGKKVLYEIFDAEGNANRQEHQLQYMYTQNFDALLINLVTPSSAASVLNETANHDIPVILFNREADKKDLSISKQTWYVGTAAKKAGAIQADMLQNVWNIDKVNLDRNKNNKLDYILIEGEQTHFDAVNQLTNLSADWQRNLSSVKFSKLDTSIIQSAEAIICNNDDMALGVYDYYKQHNLKLPLILGINNSPEMNQKIQAGEIYGTVDNGTNDQISYICKLLNDILNKDTAKYHKIWYSKPFAIEK
;
A
#
# COMPACT_ATOMS: atom_id res chain seq x y z
N MET A 1 -31.83 -60.61 -38.07
CA MET A 1 -30.74 -59.65 -37.75
C MET A 1 -31.23 -58.20 -37.87
N LYS A 2 -32.22 -57.76 -37.07
CA LYS A 2 -32.79 -56.40 -37.13
C LYS A 2 -32.98 -55.73 -35.74
N THR A 3 -32.41 -56.27 -34.68
CA THR A 3 -32.70 -55.86 -33.29
C THR A 3 -31.62 -54.93 -32.67
N ASN A 4 -30.46 -54.69 -33.32
CA ASN A 4 -29.36 -53.91 -32.71
C ASN A 4 -29.28 -52.41 -33.12
N LEU A 5 -29.97 -51.99 -34.19
CA LEU A 5 -29.87 -50.59 -34.66
C LEU A 5 -30.67 -49.63 -33.77
N PHE A 6 -31.82 -50.08 -33.27
CA PHE A 6 -32.67 -49.28 -32.36
C PHE A 6 -32.04 -49.06 -30.98
N SER A 7 -31.29 -50.02 -30.49
CA SER A 7 -30.54 -49.93 -29.21
C SER A 7 -29.36 -48.91 -29.29
N TYR A 8 -28.64 -48.90 -30.42
CA TYR A 8 -27.48 -48.02 -30.61
C TYR A 8 -27.88 -46.55 -30.74
N ASN A 9 -28.94 -46.24 -31.47
CA ASN A 9 -29.45 -44.89 -31.60
C ASN A 9 -30.02 -44.36 -30.26
N SER A 10 -30.63 -45.20 -29.47
CA SER A 10 -31.14 -44.85 -28.14
C SER A 10 -30.02 -44.53 -27.20
N ILE A 11 -28.94 -45.34 -27.18
CA ILE A 11 -27.74 -45.07 -26.33
C ILE A 11 -27.03 -43.78 -26.79
N LEU A 12 -26.86 -43.55 -28.09
CA LEU A 12 -26.25 -42.35 -28.65
C LEU A 12 -27.05 -41.10 -28.25
N PHE A 13 -28.39 -41.15 -28.37
CA PHE A 13 -29.28 -40.04 -28.02
C PHE A 13 -29.20 -39.75 -26.49
N THR A 14 -29.11 -40.73 -25.65
CA THR A 14 -28.94 -40.57 -24.20
C THR A 14 -27.58 -39.96 -23.86
N LEU A 15 -26.49 -40.37 -24.51
CA LEU A 15 -25.17 -39.80 -24.36
C LEU A 15 -25.09 -38.32 -24.79
N ILE A 16 -25.78 -37.98 -25.91
CA ILE A 16 -25.87 -36.60 -26.38
C ILE A 16 -26.65 -35.72 -25.39
N ILE A 17 -27.75 -36.22 -24.82
CA ILE A 17 -28.53 -35.49 -23.80
C ILE A 17 -27.68 -35.28 -22.52
N ILE A 18 -26.94 -36.29 -22.09
CA ILE A 18 -26.03 -36.18 -20.92
C ILE A 18 -24.92 -35.16 -21.23
N LEU A 19 -24.33 -35.20 -22.42
CA LEU A 19 -23.28 -34.26 -22.82
C LEU A 19 -23.80 -32.80 -22.89
N ILE A 20 -25.00 -32.60 -23.45
CA ILE A 20 -25.65 -31.29 -23.53
C ILE A 20 -26.02 -30.80 -22.12
N SER A 21 -26.52 -31.69 -21.23
CA SER A 21 -26.86 -31.32 -19.86
C SER A 21 -25.60 -30.98 -19.03
N THR A 22 -24.49 -31.70 -19.19
CA THR A 22 -23.21 -31.35 -18.54
C THR A 22 -22.64 -30.04 -19.07
N ILE A 23 -22.70 -29.76 -20.37
CA ILE A 23 -22.24 -28.49 -20.95
C ILE A 23 -23.14 -27.32 -20.50
N THR A 24 -24.46 -27.53 -20.38
CA THR A 24 -25.37 -26.48 -19.86
C THR A 24 -25.19 -26.25 -18.36
N ILE A 25 -24.91 -27.28 -17.56
CA ILE A 25 -24.60 -27.12 -16.13
C ILE A 25 -23.27 -26.39 -15.95
N TRP A 26 -22.28 -26.63 -16.82
CA TRP A 26 -21.00 -25.88 -16.80
C TRP A 26 -21.12 -24.43 -17.27
N LYS A 27 -22.13 -24.11 -18.08
CA LYS A 27 -22.42 -22.76 -18.58
C LYS A 27 -23.47 -22.00 -17.78
N LEU A 28 -24.11 -22.62 -16.79
CA LEU A 28 -24.91 -21.86 -15.85
C LEU A 28 -23.94 -20.96 -15.06
N PRO A 29 -24.14 -19.61 -15.10
CA PRO A 29 -23.39 -18.76 -14.20
C PRO A 29 -23.63 -19.34 -12.82
N GLN A 30 -22.53 -19.73 -12.16
CA GLN A 30 -22.56 -20.06 -10.73
C GLN A 30 -22.98 -18.75 -10.05
N THR A 31 -24.27 -18.53 -9.86
CA THR A 31 -24.77 -17.49 -9.00
C THR A 31 -24.22 -17.86 -7.62
N GLN A 32 -23.09 -17.24 -7.25
CA GLN A 32 -22.52 -17.35 -5.93
C GLN A 32 -23.58 -16.85 -4.97
N ASN A 33 -24.23 -17.78 -4.30
CA ASN A 33 -25.32 -17.54 -3.39
C ASN A 33 -24.85 -16.60 -2.27
N GLY A 34 -25.19 -15.30 -2.37
CA GLY A 34 -25.16 -14.39 -1.24
C GLY A 34 -23.80 -13.83 -0.82
N TYR A 35 -22.70 -14.14 -1.50
CA TYR A 35 -21.35 -13.63 -1.18
C TYR A 35 -20.74 -12.89 -2.37
N THR A 36 -19.89 -11.91 -2.05
CA THR A 36 -18.97 -11.25 -2.96
C THR A 36 -17.57 -11.76 -2.70
N HIS A 37 -16.80 -12.13 -3.72
CA HIS A 37 -15.48 -12.71 -3.61
C HIS A 37 -14.41 -11.72 -4.07
N ILE A 38 -13.46 -11.36 -3.20
CA ILE A 38 -12.43 -10.34 -3.43
C ILE A 38 -11.04 -10.95 -3.24
N GLY A 39 -10.16 -10.69 -4.20
CA GLY A 39 -8.75 -11.01 -4.05
C GLY A 39 -7.95 -9.81 -3.54
N ILE A 40 -7.08 -10.02 -2.56
CA ILE A 40 -6.19 -8.99 -2.01
C ILE A 40 -4.75 -9.45 -2.20
N ALA A 41 -4.05 -8.88 -3.19
CA ALA A 41 -2.64 -9.16 -3.42
C ALA A 41 -1.78 -8.07 -2.79
N VAL A 42 -0.86 -8.47 -1.91
CA VAL A 42 0.04 -7.56 -1.18
C VAL A 42 1.49 -7.83 -1.52
N TYR A 43 2.32 -6.79 -1.46
CA TYR A 43 3.73 -6.96 -1.79
C TYR A 43 4.50 -7.71 -0.71
N ASP A 44 4.19 -7.48 0.57
CA ASP A 44 4.89 -8.10 1.69
C ASP A 44 4.10 -7.88 3.00
N MET A 45 3.72 -8.96 3.67
CA MET A 45 3.04 -8.90 4.97
C MET A 45 4.01 -8.81 6.16
N ASP A 46 5.31 -9.01 5.94
CA ASP A 46 6.34 -8.75 6.96
C ASP A 46 6.63 -7.25 7.10
N ASP A 47 6.23 -6.41 6.11
CA ASP A 47 6.21 -4.95 6.26
C ASP A 47 5.14 -4.55 7.27
N THR A 48 5.55 -3.93 8.37
CA THR A 48 4.68 -3.59 9.51
C THR A 48 3.54 -2.65 9.13
N PHE A 49 3.80 -1.68 8.23
CA PHE A 49 2.77 -0.77 7.75
C PHE A 49 1.73 -1.48 6.89
N ILE A 50 2.16 -2.36 5.98
CA ILE A 50 1.24 -3.12 5.12
C ILE A 50 0.42 -4.11 5.95
N ASN A 51 1.04 -4.78 6.91
CA ASN A 51 0.34 -5.68 7.83
C ASN A 51 -0.77 -4.94 8.60
N ASP A 52 -0.45 -3.78 9.19
CA ASP A 52 -1.44 -2.94 9.88
C ASP A 52 -2.54 -2.44 8.93
N TYR A 53 -2.15 -2.00 7.72
CA TYR A 53 -3.10 -1.55 6.69
C TYR A 53 -4.09 -2.65 6.31
N VAL A 54 -3.58 -3.84 5.99
CA VAL A 54 -4.40 -4.99 5.57
C VAL A 54 -5.28 -5.46 6.72
N THR A 55 -4.76 -5.51 7.94
CA THR A 55 -5.53 -5.85 9.15
C THR A 55 -6.71 -4.87 9.36
N LYS A 56 -6.47 -3.57 9.22
CA LYS A 56 -7.53 -2.55 9.30
C LYS A 56 -8.54 -2.69 8.16
N LEU A 57 -8.07 -2.99 6.95
CA LEU A 57 -8.92 -3.21 5.78
C LEU A 57 -9.82 -4.45 5.99
N GLN A 58 -9.27 -5.57 6.45
CA GLN A 58 -10.03 -6.77 6.80
C GLN A 58 -11.11 -6.46 7.85
N ASN A 59 -10.73 -5.82 8.95
CA ASN A 59 -11.66 -5.42 10.00
C ASN A 59 -12.79 -4.52 9.48
N LYS A 60 -12.52 -3.67 8.50
CA LYS A 60 -13.53 -2.81 7.88
C LYS A 60 -14.44 -3.60 6.96
N ILE A 61 -13.89 -4.50 6.14
CA ILE A 61 -14.65 -5.40 5.26
C ILE A 61 -15.58 -6.29 6.08
N ASP A 62 -15.09 -6.93 7.15
CA ASP A 62 -15.84 -7.86 7.99
C ASP A 62 -17.05 -7.21 8.65
N ARG A 63 -16.96 -5.91 8.95
CA ARG A 63 -18.04 -5.10 9.57
C ARG A 63 -18.97 -4.47 8.55
N SER A 64 -18.72 -4.65 7.26
CA SER A 64 -19.47 -4.03 6.17
C SER A 64 -20.28 -5.07 5.41
N SER A 65 -21.36 -4.64 4.78
CA SER A 65 -22.04 -5.43 3.76
C SER A 65 -21.93 -4.68 2.44
N PHE A 66 -21.60 -5.40 1.38
CA PHE A 66 -21.45 -4.85 0.05
C PHE A 66 -22.61 -5.33 -0.82
N SER A 67 -23.40 -4.41 -1.35
CA SER A 67 -24.60 -4.75 -2.12
C SER A 67 -25.57 -5.69 -1.38
N GLY A 68 -25.62 -5.60 -0.05
CA GLY A 68 -26.43 -6.52 0.79
C GLY A 68 -25.84 -7.93 0.92
N LYS A 69 -24.64 -8.18 0.39
CA LYS A 69 -23.93 -9.45 0.49
C LYS A 69 -22.78 -9.36 1.47
N LYS A 70 -22.41 -10.50 2.06
CA LYS A 70 -21.13 -10.64 2.77
C LYS A 70 -19.97 -10.75 1.78
N VAL A 71 -18.80 -10.24 2.17
CA VAL A 71 -17.58 -10.40 1.41
C VAL A 71 -16.81 -11.62 1.91
N LEU A 72 -16.39 -12.47 0.99
CA LEU A 72 -15.30 -13.41 1.18
C LEU A 72 -14.06 -12.80 0.53
N TYR A 73 -12.91 -12.87 1.18
CA TYR A 73 -11.67 -12.38 0.62
C TYR A 73 -10.54 -13.39 0.83
N GLU A 74 -9.62 -13.42 -0.13
CA GLU A 74 -8.40 -14.19 -0.05
C GLU A 74 -7.21 -13.23 -0.15
N ILE A 75 -6.19 -13.45 0.73
CA ILE A 75 -4.98 -12.62 0.76
C ILE A 75 -3.83 -13.42 0.16
N PHE A 76 -3.12 -12.79 -0.76
CA PHE A 76 -1.96 -13.32 -1.45
C PHE A 76 -0.75 -12.47 -1.12
N ASP A 77 0.14 -13.00 -0.31
CA ASP A 77 1.37 -12.35 0.10
C ASP A 77 2.51 -12.71 -0.85
N ALA A 78 3.11 -11.70 -1.47
CA ALA A 78 4.22 -11.89 -2.40
C ALA A 78 5.58 -12.02 -1.70
N GLU A 79 5.68 -11.73 -0.39
CA GLU A 79 6.93 -11.75 0.39
C GLU A 79 8.06 -10.95 -0.31
N GLY A 80 7.75 -9.75 -0.81
CA GLY A 80 8.67 -8.89 -1.54
C GLY A 80 9.11 -9.39 -2.92
N ASN A 81 8.56 -10.52 -3.40
CA ASN A 81 9.00 -11.17 -4.62
C ASN A 81 8.06 -10.92 -5.80
N ALA A 82 8.54 -10.16 -6.80
CA ALA A 82 7.75 -9.78 -7.97
C ALA A 82 7.29 -11.00 -8.80
N ASN A 83 8.14 -12.03 -8.96
CA ASN A 83 7.76 -13.23 -9.70
C ASN A 83 6.66 -14.01 -8.95
N ARG A 84 6.73 -14.07 -7.62
CA ARG A 84 5.69 -14.69 -6.80
C ARG A 84 4.37 -13.95 -6.96
N GLN A 85 4.39 -12.60 -6.91
CA GLN A 85 3.18 -11.81 -7.15
C GLN A 85 2.59 -12.06 -8.53
N GLU A 86 3.44 -12.13 -9.57
CA GLU A 86 2.98 -12.43 -10.93
C GLU A 86 2.27 -13.79 -10.99
N HIS A 87 2.85 -14.86 -10.42
CA HIS A 87 2.21 -16.18 -10.37
C HIS A 87 0.89 -16.16 -9.59
N GLN A 88 0.83 -15.43 -8.47
CA GLN A 88 -0.40 -15.27 -7.70
C GLN A 88 -1.48 -14.54 -8.50
N LEU A 89 -1.12 -13.47 -9.21
CA LEU A 89 -2.05 -12.72 -10.06
C LEU A 89 -2.56 -13.59 -11.23
N GLN A 90 -1.69 -14.37 -11.88
CA GLN A 90 -2.10 -15.33 -12.92
C GLN A 90 -3.13 -16.34 -12.39
N TYR A 91 -2.93 -16.85 -11.17
CA TYR A 91 -3.94 -17.69 -10.51
C TYR A 91 -5.23 -16.91 -10.29
N MET A 92 -5.17 -15.69 -9.73
CA MET A 92 -6.33 -14.86 -9.42
C MET A 92 -7.18 -14.55 -10.68
N TYR A 93 -6.56 -14.35 -11.85
CA TYR A 93 -7.29 -14.11 -13.09
C TYR A 93 -8.14 -15.31 -13.53
N THR A 94 -7.79 -16.51 -13.12
CA THR A 94 -8.55 -17.74 -13.43
C THR A 94 -9.64 -18.03 -12.41
N GLN A 95 -9.67 -17.31 -11.29
CA GLN A 95 -10.72 -17.43 -10.28
C GLN A 95 -11.86 -16.44 -10.53
N ASN A 96 -13.00 -16.69 -9.94
CA ASN A 96 -14.18 -15.83 -10.10
C ASN A 96 -14.19 -14.74 -9.01
N PHE A 97 -13.16 -13.88 -8.99
CA PHE A 97 -13.15 -12.69 -8.12
C PHE A 97 -14.03 -11.59 -8.72
N ASP A 98 -14.86 -10.97 -7.89
CA ASP A 98 -15.69 -9.83 -8.28
C ASP A 98 -14.88 -8.53 -8.37
N ALA A 99 -13.76 -8.44 -7.66
CA ALA A 99 -12.78 -7.35 -7.73
C ALA A 99 -11.43 -7.77 -7.13
N LEU A 100 -10.36 -7.08 -7.54
CA LEU A 100 -9.02 -7.24 -6.97
C LEU A 100 -8.56 -5.95 -6.29
N LEU A 101 -7.98 -6.09 -5.11
CA LEU A 101 -7.22 -5.05 -4.41
C LEU A 101 -5.74 -5.43 -4.53
N ILE A 102 -4.92 -4.57 -5.16
CA ILE A 102 -3.54 -4.93 -5.45
C ILE A 102 -2.58 -3.87 -4.93
N ASN A 103 -1.65 -4.30 -4.08
CA ASN A 103 -0.48 -3.56 -3.66
C ASN A 103 0.74 -4.16 -4.36
N LEU A 104 1.27 -3.47 -5.38
CA LEU A 104 2.30 -4.00 -6.27
C LEU A 104 3.65 -4.14 -5.57
N VAL A 105 4.36 -5.27 -5.79
CA VAL A 105 5.78 -5.39 -5.42
C VAL A 105 6.60 -4.38 -6.20
N THR A 106 6.35 -4.26 -7.50
CA THR A 106 7.05 -3.34 -8.38
C THR A 106 6.04 -2.43 -9.10
N PRO A 107 5.99 -1.12 -8.78
CA PRO A 107 5.05 -0.20 -9.44
C PRO A 107 5.15 -0.19 -10.97
N SER A 108 6.33 -0.42 -11.54
CA SER A 108 6.52 -0.50 -13.01
C SER A 108 5.85 -1.71 -13.67
N SER A 109 5.40 -2.72 -12.91
CA SER A 109 4.61 -3.83 -13.45
C SER A 109 3.14 -3.48 -13.67
N ALA A 110 2.70 -2.29 -13.25
CA ALA A 110 1.29 -1.88 -13.31
C ALA A 110 0.69 -2.04 -14.71
N ALA A 111 1.40 -1.61 -15.76
CA ALA A 111 0.89 -1.72 -17.13
C ALA A 111 0.58 -3.17 -17.52
N SER A 112 1.45 -4.13 -17.18
CA SER A 112 1.24 -5.56 -17.47
C SER A 112 0.04 -6.09 -16.70
N VAL A 113 0.00 -5.83 -15.39
CA VAL A 113 -1.09 -6.27 -14.50
C VAL A 113 -2.43 -5.73 -14.98
N LEU A 114 -2.51 -4.45 -15.33
CA LEU A 114 -3.76 -3.80 -15.74
C LEU A 114 -4.24 -4.23 -17.12
N ASN A 115 -3.34 -4.62 -18.03
CA ASN A 115 -3.71 -5.24 -19.29
C ASN A 115 -4.35 -6.63 -19.06
N GLU A 116 -3.75 -7.45 -18.21
CA GLU A 116 -4.29 -8.78 -17.91
C GLU A 116 -5.63 -8.71 -17.19
N THR A 117 -5.79 -7.83 -16.20
CA THR A 117 -7.09 -7.63 -15.53
C THR A 117 -8.15 -7.11 -16.48
N ALA A 118 -7.79 -6.26 -17.45
CA ALA A 118 -8.71 -5.78 -18.49
C ALA A 118 -9.14 -6.91 -19.44
N ASN A 119 -8.22 -7.82 -19.81
CA ASN A 119 -8.52 -8.99 -20.64
C ASN A 119 -9.52 -9.95 -19.96
N HIS A 120 -9.51 -9.99 -18.63
CA HIS A 120 -10.41 -10.82 -17.82
C HIS A 120 -11.66 -10.06 -17.31
N ASP A 121 -11.83 -8.78 -17.67
CA ASP A 121 -12.94 -7.91 -17.23
C ASP A 121 -13.06 -7.81 -15.69
N ILE A 122 -11.93 -7.85 -14.97
CA ILE A 122 -11.89 -7.80 -13.52
C ILE A 122 -11.61 -6.36 -13.04
N PRO A 123 -12.48 -5.74 -12.21
CA PRO A 123 -12.22 -4.46 -11.59
C PRO A 123 -11.04 -4.49 -10.64
N VAL A 124 -10.20 -3.44 -10.66
CA VAL A 124 -8.99 -3.36 -9.83
C VAL A 124 -8.91 -2.05 -9.07
N ILE A 125 -8.58 -2.14 -7.80
CA ILE A 125 -8.13 -1.02 -6.99
C ILE A 125 -6.65 -1.25 -6.65
N LEU A 126 -5.76 -0.47 -7.24
CA LEU A 126 -4.38 -0.40 -6.77
C LEU A 126 -4.34 0.44 -5.50
N PHE A 127 -3.55 0.04 -4.50
CA PHE A 127 -3.43 0.79 -3.26
C PHE A 127 -1.99 0.92 -2.77
N ASN A 128 -1.72 1.96 -1.98
CA ASN A 128 -0.45 2.32 -1.37
C ASN A 128 0.65 2.65 -2.39
N ARG A 129 1.23 1.67 -3.11
CA ARG A 129 2.30 1.90 -4.10
C ARG A 129 1.72 2.46 -5.39
N GLU A 130 2.08 3.70 -5.73
CA GLU A 130 1.52 4.44 -6.87
C GLU A 130 2.08 3.91 -8.18
N ALA A 131 1.18 3.64 -9.13
CA ALA A 131 1.52 3.35 -10.52
C ALA A 131 1.58 4.63 -11.36
N ASP A 132 2.23 4.57 -12.52
CA ASP A 132 2.19 5.67 -13.48
C ASP A 132 0.73 6.01 -13.86
N LYS A 133 0.42 7.30 -13.89
CA LYS A 133 -0.96 7.76 -14.23
C LYS A 133 -1.43 7.31 -15.60
N LYS A 134 -0.50 7.16 -16.56
CA LYS A 134 -0.82 6.63 -17.90
C LYS A 134 -1.33 5.20 -17.85
N ASP A 135 -0.78 4.37 -16.93
CA ASP A 135 -1.12 2.96 -16.83
C ASP A 135 -2.54 2.77 -16.28
N LEU A 136 -2.99 3.65 -15.37
CA LEU A 136 -4.37 3.64 -14.87
C LEU A 136 -5.42 3.90 -15.96
N SER A 137 -5.02 4.39 -17.12
CA SER A 137 -5.91 4.62 -18.27
C SER A 137 -6.10 3.38 -19.15
N ILE A 138 -5.33 2.30 -18.93
CA ILE A 138 -5.40 1.04 -19.69
C ILE A 138 -6.79 0.41 -19.57
N SER A 139 -7.36 0.39 -18.36
CA SER A 139 -8.70 -0.14 -18.13
C SER A 139 -9.62 0.93 -17.53
N LYS A 140 -10.90 0.91 -17.95
CA LYS A 140 -11.94 1.74 -17.35
C LYS A 140 -12.27 1.31 -15.92
N GLN A 141 -12.00 0.05 -15.56
CA GLN A 141 -12.30 -0.56 -14.28
C GLN A 141 -11.08 -0.60 -13.36
N THR A 142 -10.22 0.41 -13.43
CA THR A 142 -9.03 0.53 -12.59
C THR A 142 -9.03 1.85 -11.85
N TRP A 143 -8.69 1.81 -10.56
CA TRP A 143 -8.53 2.96 -9.67
C TRP A 143 -7.27 2.82 -8.84
N TYR A 144 -6.77 3.96 -8.36
CA TYR A 144 -5.69 4.00 -7.38
C TYR A 144 -6.15 4.77 -6.13
N VAL A 145 -5.81 4.22 -4.96
CA VAL A 145 -6.05 4.82 -3.65
C VAL A 145 -4.74 4.82 -2.85
N GLY A 146 -4.28 5.96 -2.44
CA GLY A 146 -3.03 6.08 -1.68
C GLY A 146 -2.82 7.47 -1.10
N THR A 147 -1.58 7.78 -0.72
CA THR A 147 -1.16 9.09 -0.22
C THR A 147 -0.39 9.84 -1.30
N ALA A 148 -0.57 11.15 -1.37
CA ALA A 148 0.30 12.00 -2.19
C ALA A 148 1.65 12.17 -1.49
N ALA A 149 2.62 11.35 -1.85
CA ALA A 149 3.95 11.25 -1.25
C ALA A 149 4.64 12.59 -1.02
N LYS A 150 4.62 13.46 -2.03
CA LYS A 150 5.19 14.82 -1.93
C LYS A 150 4.61 15.63 -0.76
N LYS A 151 3.36 15.38 -0.39
CA LYS A 151 2.72 16.09 0.73
C LYS A 151 3.21 15.59 2.07
N ALA A 152 3.46 14.28 2.22
CA ALA A 152 4.01 13.74 3.46
C ALA A 152 5.41 14.30 3.73
N GLY A 153 6.30 14.31 2.73
CA GLY A 153 7.62 14.92 2.84
C GLY A 153 7.59 16.43 3.10
N ALA A 154 6.64 17.16 2.49
CA ALA A 154 6.46 18.58 2.77
C ALA A 154 6.05 18.83 4.24
N ILE A 155 5.17 17.98 4.79
CA ILE A 155 4.77 18.06 6.21
C ILE A 155 5.96 17.82 7.13
N GLN A 156 6.82 16.82 6.84
CA GLN A 156 8.06 16.62 7.61
C GLN A 156 8.95 17.87 7.58
N ALA A 157 9.08 18.52 6.42
CA ALA A 157 9.85 19.76 6.28
C ALA A 157 9.23 20.88 7.11
N ASP A 158 7.90 21.04 7.08
CA ASP A 158 7.18 22.06 7.87
C ASP A 158 7.35 21.80 9.38
N MET A 159 7.28 20.56 9.84
CA MET A 159 7.52 20.17 11.24
C MET A 159 8.93 20.61 11.69
N LEU A 160 9.95 20.31 10.87
CA LEU A 160 11.33 20.71 11.17
C LEU A 160 11.51 22.21 11.16
N GLN A 161 10.95 22.90 10.19
CA GLN A 161 11.00 24.36 10.10
C GLN A 161 10.37 25.02 11.34
N ASN A 162 9.24 24.47 11.80
CA ASN A 162 8.54 24.99 12.97
C ASN A 162 9.39 24.86 14.22
N VAL A 163 9.94 23.66 14.48
CA VAL A 163 10.76 23.43 15.68
C VAL A 163 12.07 24.23 15.63
N TRP A 164 12.70 24.35 14.45
CA TRP A 164 13.87 25.21 14.28
C TRP A 164 13.59 26.66 14.61
N ASN A 165 12.47 27.20 14.18
CA ASN A 165 12.07 28.57 14.47
C ASN A 165 11.80 28.81 15.97
N ILE A 166 11.30 27.79 16.66
CA ILE A 166 10.93 27.89 18.09
C ILE A 166 12.13 27.65 18.99
N ASP A 167 12.96 26.66 18.69
CA ASP A 167 13.99 26.14 19.62
C ASP A 167 15.38 25.99 18.97
N LYS A 168 15.72 26.89 18.08
CA LYS A 168 17.01 26.92 17.37
C LYS A 168 18.21 26.79 18.32
N VAL A 169 18.16 27.46 19.48
CA VAL A 169 19.27 27.48 20.45
C VAL A 169 19.63 26.11 20.99
N ASN A 170 18.65 25.23 21.17
CA ASN A 170 18.85 23.87 21.65
C ASN A 170 19.12 22.86 20.53
N LEU A 171 18.64 23.15 19.32
CA LEU A 171 18.82 22.32 18.14
C LEU A 171 20.19 22.52 17.50
N ASP A 172 20.62 23.77 17.31
CA ASP A 172 21.94 24.12 16.77
C ASP A 172 23.05 23.82 17.81
N ARG A 173 23.40 22.55 17.92
CA ARG A 173 24.33 22.04 18.94
C ARG A 173 25.76 22.50 18.72
N ASN A 174 26.17 22.60 17.48
CA ASN A 174 27.52 22.99 17.09
C ASN A 174 27.65 24.51 16.86
N LYS A 175 26.55 25.26 16.98
CA LYS A 175 26.47 26.74 16.83
C LYS A 175 26.95 27.25 15.46
N ASN A 176 26.72 26.45 14.43
CA ASN A 176 27.07 26.84 13.06
C ASN A 176 25.96 27.65 12.35
N ASN A 177 24.84 27.86 13.06
CA ASN A 177 23.65 28.57 12.57
C ASN A 177 22.90 27.82 11.45
N LYS A 178 23.02 26.47 11.41
CA LYS A 178 22.38 25.55 10.48
C LYS A 178 21.83 24.36 11.24
N LEU A 179 20.83 23.67 10.64
CA LEU A 179 20.38 22.37 11.12
C LEU A 179 21.12 21.26 10.35
N ASP A 180 21.98 20.54 11.06
CA ASP A 180 22.68 19.39 10.49
C ASP A 180 21.79 18.14 10.56
N TYR A 181 21.32 17.65 9.41
CA TYR A 181 20.39 16.52 9.39
C TYR A 181 20.86 15.35 8.51
N ILE A 182 20.38 14.17 8.87
CA ILE A 182 20.51 12.96 8.07
C ILE A 182 19.13 12.63 7.50
N LEU A 183 19.06 12.35 6.20
CA LEU A 183 17.88 11.80 5.55
C LEU A 183 18.10 10.30 5.29
N ILE A 184 17.21 9.46 5.85
CA ILE A 184 17.17 8.04 5.59
C ILE A 184 16.07 7.79 4.56
N GLU A 185 16.49 7.53 3.35
CA GLU A 185 15.61 7.26 2.22
C GLU A 185 15.15 5.79 2.26
N GLY A 186 13.91 5.54 1.86
CA GLY A 186 13.38 4.19 1.64
C GLY A 186 13.94 3.56 0.36
N GLU A 187 13.33 2.47 -0.07
CA GLU A 187 13.69 1.82 -1.33
C GLU A 187 13.52 2.80 -2.50
N GLN A 188 14.49 2.83 -3.42
CA GLN A 188 14.49 3.72 -4.60
C GLN A 188 13.28 3.56 -5.51
N THR A 189 12.56 2.45 -5.41
CA THR A 189 11.31 2.18 -6.13
C THR A 189 10.08 2.89 -5.55
N HIS A 190 10.19 3.47 -4.34
CA HIS A 190 9.16 4.30 -3.75
C HIS A 190 9.28 5.75 -4.20
N PHE A 191 8.24 6.29 -4.81
CA PHE A 191 8.18 7.72 -5.19
C PHE A 191 8.37 8.66 -3.99
N ASP A 192 8.06 8.19 -2.78
CA ASP A 192 8.20 8.92 -1.53
C ASP A 192 9.65 9.26 -1.21
N ALA A 193 10.56 8.31 -1.44
CA ALA A 193 11.96 8.45 -1.10
C ALA A 193 12.67 9.56 -1.88
N VAL A 194 12.26 9.81 -3.12
CA VAL A 194 12.92 10.76 -4.03
C VAL A 194 12.43 12.20 -3.83
N ASN A 195 11.24 12.38 -3.26
CA ASN A 195 10.58 13.70 -3.18
C ASN A 195 10.58 14.30 -1.77
N GLN A 196 11.18 13.63 -0.79
CA GLN A 196 11.32 14.18 0.55
C GLN A 196 12.21 15.44 0.51
N LEU A 197 11.74 16.48 1.16
CA LEU A 197 12.55 17.64 1.53
C LEU A 197 13.12 18.50 0.38
N THR A 198 12.47 18.56 -0.77
CA THR A 198 12.92 19.49 -1.85
C THR A 198 12.79 20.98 -1.52
N ASN A 199 12.14 21.33 -0.40
CA ASN A 199 11.83 22.70 0.00
C ASN A 199 12.57 23.16 1.26
N LEU A 200 13.70 22.53 1.61
CA LEU A 200 14.48 22.93 2.78
C LEU A 200 15.13 24.29 2.60
N SER A 201 15.17 25.08 3.67
CA SER A 201 15.79 26.38 3.64
C SER A 201 17.31 26.30 3.46
N ALA A 202 17.93 27.39 2.96
CA ALA A 202 19.37 27.45 2.78
C ALA A 202 20.20 27.31 4.08
N ASP A 203 19.53 27.38 5.23
CA ASP A 203 20.15 27.26 6.56
C ASP A 203 20.36 25.82 7.00
N TRP A 204 19.98 24.82 6.17
CA TRP A 204 20.04 23.40 6.52
C TRP A 204 21.18 22.72 5.76
N GLN A 205 21.95 21.92 6.47
CA GLN A 205 23.05 21.15 5.88
C GLN A 205 22.74 19.66 5.91
N ARG A 206 22.58 19.08 4.71
CA ARG A 206 22.35 17.65 4.57
C ARG A 206 23.67 16.89 4.68
N ASN A 207 23.80 16.03 5.69
CA ASN A 207 25.02 15.28 5.95
C ASN A 207 25.04 13.89 5.28
N LEU A 208 23.88 13.31 4.90
CA LEU A 208 23.87 12.09 4.06
C LEU A 208 22.46 11.64 3.64
N SER A 209 22.41 10.90 2.55
CA SER A 209 21.24 10.19 2.05
C SER A 209 21.55 8.72 1.79
N SER A 210 20.55 7.86 1.86
CA SER A 210 20.48 6.51 1.26
C SER A 210 21.51 5.46 1.64
N VAL A 211 22.42 5.68 2.55
CA VAL A 211 23.33 4.65 3.05
C VAL A 211 22.67 3.96 4.25
N LYS A 212 22.86 2.64 4.42
CA LYS A 212 22.48 1.95 5.63
C LYS A 212 23.04 2.74 6.82
N PHE A 213 22.19 3.25 7.68
CA PHE A 213 22.54 4.14 8.80
C PHE A 213 23.74 3.60 9.61
N SER A 214 23.75 2.29 9.89
CA SER A 214 24.85 1.61 10.59
C SER A 214 26.20 1.63 9.89
N LYS A 215 26.29 2.08 8.63
CA LYS A 215 27.53 2.21 7.88
C LYS A 215 28.04 3.66 7.80
N LEU A 216 27.32 4.60 8.41
CA LEU A 216 27.76 5.98 8.51
C LEU A 216 28.94 6.10 9.47
N ASP A 217 29.80 7.07 9.22
CA ASP A 217 30.83 7.44 10.18
C ASP A 217 30.20 7.86 11.52
N THR A 218 30.74 7.35 12.63
CA THR A 218 30.24 7.64 13.97
C THR A 218 30.20 9.15 14.26
N SER A 219 31.16 9.90 13.73
CA SER A 219 31.20 11.36 13.91
C SER A 219 30.00 12.05 13.24
N ILE A 220 29.56 11.57 12.07
CA ILE A 220 28.38 12.08 11.37
C ILE A 220 27.12 11.77 12.17
N ILE A 221 26.99 10.53 12.66
CA ILE A 221 25.86 10.12 13.51
C ILE A 221 25.80 10.99 14.77
N GLN A 222 26.91 11.20 15.45
CA GLN A 222 26.96 12.00 16.69
C GLN A 222 26.70 13.49 16.45
N SER A 223 27.05 14.01 15.27
CA SER A 223 26.84 15.43 14.94
C SER A 223 25.43 15.73 14.46
N ALA A 224 24.65 14.71 14.06
CA ALA A 224 23.31 14.93 13.55
C ALA A 224 22.38 15.58 14.59
N GLU A 225 21.74 16.66 14.21
CA GLU A 225 20.78 17.40 15.01
C GLU A 225 19.35 16.96 14.73
N ALA A 226 19.10 16.48 13.50
CA ALA A 226 17.85 15.85 13.11
C ALA A 226 18.09 14.62 12.22
N ILE A 227 17.19 13.63 12.33
CA ILE A 227 17.16 12.48 11.44
C ILE A 227 15.73 12.30 10.92
N ILE A 228 15.62 12.27 9.62
CA ILE A 228 14.35 12.22 8.89
C ILE A 228 14.28 10.88 8.20
N CYS A 229 13.26 10.11 8.52
CA CYS A 229 13.09 8.76 8.01
C CYS A 229 11.88 8.65 7.08
N ASN A 230 11.99 7.78 6.07
CA ASN A 230 10.93 7.52 5.11
C ASN A 230 9.74 6.74 5.72
N ASN A 231 9.96 6.04 6.82
CA ASN A 231 8.91 5.37 7.58
C ASN A 231 9.25 5.29 9.08
N ASP A 232 8.27 4.86 9.86
CA ASP A 232 8.39 4.77 11.31
C ASP A 232 9.35 3.67 11.77
N ASP A 233 9.44 2.54 11.05
CA ASP A 233 10.37 1.45 11.43
C ASP A 233 11.82 1.90 11.33
N MET A 234 12.16 2.69 10.30
CA MET A 234 13.47 3.31 10.20
C MET A 234 13.72 4.30 11.33
N ALA A 235 12.72 5.09 11.70
CA ALA A 235 12.81 6.05 12.80
C ALA A 235 13.00 5.36 14.15
N LEU A 236 12.29 4.28 14.40
CA LEU A 236 12.43 3.44 15.59
C LEU A 236 13.80 2.75 15.63
N GLY A 237 14.27 2.23 14.50
CA GLY A 237 15.62 1.66 14.39
C GLY A 237 16.73 2.69 14.70
N VAL A 238 16.56 3.93 14.25
CA VAL A 238 17.45 5.04 14.61
C VAL A 238 17.40 5.33 16.11
N TYR A 239 16.20 5.44 16.66
CA TYR A 239 16.01 5.66 18.09
C TYR A 239 16.73 4.58 18.91
N ASP A 240 16.53 3.31 18.58
CA ASP A 240 17.15 2.18 19.27
C ASP A 240 18.68 2.21 19.17
N TYR A 241 19.22 2.55 17.99
CA TYR A 241 20.66 2.70 17.79
C TYR A 241 21.25 3.74 18.74
N TYR A 242 20.65 4.93 18.84
CA TYR A 242 21.13 5.98 19.74
C TYR A 242 21.04 5.57 21.21
N LYS A 243 19.98 4.88 21.61
CA LYS A 243 19.79 4.39 22.97
C LYS A 243 20.83 3.32 23.34
N GLN A 244 21.04 2.34 22.45
CA GLN A 244 22.04 1.26 22.66
C GLN A 244 23.46 1.76 22.78
N HIS A 245 23.80 2.84 22.07
CA HIS A 245 25.15 3.41 22.08
C HIS A 245 25.29 4.58 23.10
N ASN A 246 24.26 4.84 23.92
CA ASN A 246 24.23 5.95 24.86
C ASN A 246 24.54 7.31 24.24
N LEU A 247 24.07 7.53 23.01
CA LEU A 247 24.22 8.78 22.28
C LEU A 247 23.08 9.75 22.61
N LYS A 248 23.36 11.05 22.51
CA LYS A 248 22.32 12.07 22.65
C LYS A 248 21.37 12.01 21.48
N LEU A 249 20.08 11.76 21.73
CA LEU A 249 19.06 11.67 20.69
C LEU A 249 18.99 12.99 19.88
N PRO A 250 18.99 12.90 18.54
CA PRO A 250 18.61 14.00 17.66
C PRO A 250 17.10 14.15 17.64
N LEU A 251 16.59 15.14 16.91
CA LEU A 251 15.20 15.21 16.53
C LEU A 251 14.92 14.13 15.49
N ILE A 252 13.98 13.22 15.76
CA ILE A 252 13.67 12.09 14.87
C ILE A 252 12.26 12.26 14.32
N LEU A 253 12.11 12.10 13.00
CA LEU A 253 10.84 12.12 12.27
C LEU A 253 10.65 10.85 11.46
N GLY A 254 9.42 10.31 11.50
CA GLY A 254 8.98 9.17 10.70
C GLY A 254 7.81 9.51 9.76
N ILE A 255 7.26 8.48 9.15
CA ILE A 255 6.01 8.49 8.38
C ILE A 255 5.30 7.17 8.68
N ASN A 256 3.98 7.18 8.83
CA ASN A 256 2.96 6.12 8.91
C ASN A 256 2.12 6.17 10.19
N ASN A 257 2.59 6.82 11.27
CA ASN A 257 1.88 6.86 12.55
C ASN A 257 1.62 5.46 13.12
N SER A 258 2.67 4.63 13.17
CA SER A 258 2.59 3.30 13.78
C SER A 258 2.29 3.38 15.29
N PRO A 259 1.67 2.35 15.88
CA PRO A 259 1.34 2.36 17.32
C PRO A 259 2.57 2.57 18.21
N GLU A 260 3.69 1.94 17.89
CA GLU A 260 4.94 2.08 18.66
C GLU A 260 5.52 3.50 18.53
N MET A 261 5.55 4.03 17.29
CA MET A 261 5.99 5.40 17.04
C MET A 261 5.15 6.41 17.84
N ASN A 262 3.83 6.23 17.84
CA ASN A 262 2.92 7.09 18.61
C ASN A 262 3.21 7.05 20.12
N GLN A 263 3.50 5.86 20.69
CA GLN A 263 3.91 5.74 22.09
C GLN A 263 5.19 6.51 22.37
N LYS A 264 6.20 6.45 21.50
CA LYS A 264 7.46 7.19 21.63
C LYS A 264 7.27 8.70 21.54
N ILE A 265 6.38 9.16 20.67
CA ILE A 265 6.03 10.57 20.56
C ILE A 265 5.33 11.05 21.83
N GLN A 266 4.35 10.31 22.34
CA GLN A 266 3.65 10.65 23.58
C GLN A 266 4.57 10.66 24.80
N ALA A 267 5.55 9.76 24.84
CA ALA A 267 6.60 9.75 25.87
C ALA A 267 7.61 10.92 25.72
N GLY A 268 7.61 11.63 24.59
CA GLY A 268 8.56 12.70 24.28
C GLY A 268 9.96 12.19 23.94
N GLU A 269 10.07 10.94 23.52
CA GLU A 269 11.33 10.29 23.13
C GLU A 269 11.66 10.48 21.66
N ILE A 270 10.62 10.60 20.80
CA ILE A 270 10.71 10.92 19.38
C ILE A 270 9.85 12.18 19.12
N TYR A 271 10.28 13.02 18.19
CA TYR A 271 9.60 14.29 17.93
C TYR A 271 8.25 14.11 17.26
N GLY A 272 8.18 13.33 16.17
CA GLY A 272 6.93 13.18 15.45
C GLY A 272 6.98 12.25 14.25
N THR A 273 5.82 12.10 13.64
CA THR A 273 5.61 11.33 12.42
C THR A 273 4.54 11.99 11.55
N VAL A 274 4.41 11.53 10.31
CA VAL A 274 3.31 11.93 9.41
C VAL A 274 2.34 10.77 9.26
N ASP A 275 1.07 10.99 9.59
CA ASP A 275 0.01 10.01 9.29
C ASP A 275 -0.38 10.13 7.81
N ASN A 276 -0.35 9.01 7.10
CA ASN A 276 -0.68 8.92 5.68
C ASN A 276 -2.20 8.90 5.40
N GLY A 277 -3.05 9.07 6.41
CA GLY A 277 -4.51 9.00 6.27
C GLY A 277 -5.00 7.59 5.95
N THR A 278 -4.38 6.55 6.52
CA THR A 278 -4.70 5.14 6.27
C THR A 278 -6.17 4.82 6.47
N ASN A 279 -6.80 5.34 7.53
CA ASN A 279 -8.21 5.10 7.80
C ASN A 279 -9.13 5.70 6.72
N ASP A 280 -8.77 6.86 6.16
CA ASP A 280 -9.49 7.49 5.07
C ASP A 280 -9.33 6.67 3.78
N GLN A 281 -8.12 6.17 3.48
CA GLN A 281 -7.86 5.30 2.34
C GLN A 281 -8.72 4.04 2.41
N ILE A 282 -8.73 3.35 3.55
CA ILE A 282 -9.51 2.12 3.76
C ILE A 282 -11.02 2.41 3.62
N SER A 283 -11.49 3.52 4.18
CA SER A 283 -12.89 3.92 4.06
C SER A 283 -13.28 4.21 2.61
N TYR A 284 -12.38 4.85 1.86
CA TYR A 284 -12.60 5.12 0.44
C TYR A 284 -12.55 3.83 -0.40
N ILE A 285 -11.61 2.93 -0.14
CA ILE A 285 -11.54 1.61 -0.80
C ILE A 285 -12.86 0.85 -0.60
N CYS A 286 -13.35 0.74 0.63
CA CYS A 286 -14.59 0.02 0.92
C CYS A 286 -15.80 0.66 0.21
N LYS A 287 -15.87 2.00 0.16
CA LYS A 287 -16.93 2.70 -0.56
C LYS A 287 -16.85 2.45 -2.08
N LEU A 288 -15.66 2.63 -2.66
CA LEU A 288 -15.42 2.39 -4.08
C LEU A 288 -15.73 0.93 -4.45
N LEU A 289 -15.29 -0.02 -3.62
CA LEU A 289 -15.57 -1.44 -3.80
C LEU A 289 -17.07 -1.74 -3.83
N ASN A 290 -17.83 -1.17 -2.86
CA ASN A 290 -19.29 -1.32 -2.87
C ASN A 290 -19.91 -0.79 -4.18
N ASP A 291 -19.44 0.34 -4.68
CA ASP A 291 -19.99 0.96 -5.88
C ASP A 291 -19.51 0.23 -7.17
N ILE A 292 -18.33 -0.38 -7.17
CA ILE A 292 -17.89 -1.32 -8.22
C ILE A 292 -18.88 -2.49 -8.34
N LEU A 293 -19.21 -3.10 -7.20
CA LEU A 293 -20.12 -4.24 -7.14
C LEU A 293 -21.56 -3.87 -7.53
N ASN A 294 -21.93 -2.62 -7.36
CA ASN A 294 -23.21 -2.06 -7.80
C ASN A 294 -23.19 -1.49 -9.23
N LYS A 295 -22.04 -1.54 -9.92
CA LYS A 295 -21.82 -0.94 -11.26
C LYS A 295 -22.08 0.58 -11.29
N ASP A 296 -21.87 1.29 -10.17
CA ASP A 296 -22.08 2.74 -10.00
C ASP A 296 -20.73 3.48 -9.82
N THR A 297 -19.83 3.36 -10.79
CA THR A 297 -18.46 3.89 -10.69
C THR A 297 -18.23 5.19 -11.46
N ALA A 298 -19.20 5.67 -12.23
CA ALA A 298 -19.03 6.85 -13.11
C ALA A 298 -18.63 8.13 -12.36
N LYS A 299 -18.96 8.24 -11.08
CA LYS A 299 -18.64 9.38 -10.19
C LYS A 299 -17.22 9.38 -9.64
N TYR A 300 -16.45 8.30 -9.81
CA TYR A 300 -15.12 8.17 -9.23
C TYR A 300 -14.02 8.63 -10.18
N HIS A 301 -13.11 9.46 -9.64
CA HIS A 301 -11.85 9.73 -10.30
C HIS A 301 -10.93 8.50 -10.25
N LYS A 302 -10.08 8.34 -11.25
CA LYS A 302 -9.12 7.23 -11.35
C LYS A 302 -8.12 7.19 -10.21
N ILE A 303 -7.82 8.33 -9.63
CA ILE A 303 -6.84 8.50 -8.57
C ILE A 303 -7.49 9.23 -7.40
N TRP A 304 -7.32 8.68 -6.23
CA TRP A 304 -7.70 9.33 -5.00
C TRP A 304 -6.54 9.32 -4.01
N TYR A 305 -6.27 10.47 -3.43
CA TYR A 305 -5.25 10.63 -2.41
C TYR A 305 -5.87 11.01 -1.07
N SER A 306 -5.45 10.33 -0.01
CA SER A 306 -5.68 10.76 1.36
C SER A 306 -4.98 12.09 1.66
N LYS A 307 -5.38 12.71 2.75
CA LYS A 307 -4.73 13.92 3.26
C LYS A 307 -3.79 13.53 4.40
N PRO A 308 -2.47 13.52 4.18
CA PRO A 308 -1.53 13.29 5.27
C PRO A 308 -1.54 14.48 6.25
N PHE A 309 -1.17 14.22 7.51
CA PHE A 309 -1.09 15.24 8.56
C PHE A 309 -0.01 14.90 9.58
N ALA A 310 0.51 15.94 10.25
CA ALA A 310 1.54 15.78 11.27
C ALA A 310 0.95 15.18 12.56
N ILE A 311 1.73 14.32 13.19
CA ILE A 311 1.57 13.85 14.57
C ILE A 311 2.83 14.25 15.31
N GLU A 312 2.69 15.17 16.25
CA GLU A 312 3.79 15.67 17.10
C GLU A 312 3.27 15.92 18.51
N LYS A 313 4.19 16.04 19.50
CA LYS A 313 3.84 16.25 20.89
C LYS A 313 3.28 17.63 21.14
#